data_a02fc9aa44a7b6e1327daaeca96f3e16
#
_entry.id   a02fc9aa44a7b6e1327daaeca96f3e16
#
_cell.length_a   1.000
_cell.length_b   1.000
_cell.length_c   1.000
_cell.angle_alpha   90.00
_cell.angle_beta   90.00
_cell.angle_gamma   90.00
#
_symmetry.space_group_name_H-M   'P 1'
#
loop_
_entity.id
_entity.type
_entity.pdbx_description
1 polymer ?
#
loop_
_entity_poly.entity_id
_entity_poly.type
_entity_poly.pdbx_seq_one_letter_code
_entity_poly.pdbx_strand_id
1 'polypeptide(L)'
;MELVQILRRQASLEQVIGTYRLVFIGVAALVLAMGVISALGFLYYESDARAPELLAARVAAGATLLLLLRWGFVRLKQELQRAADEQRRLLDFAYQDALTGAHTRSYFFSALRENLHGNDRPVAYMQIDMDNLKVLNDSQGHAAGDSALVHLVKTLKTLMPDALIGRLGGDEFGIVLVGQDSKPALVRLGDRILQTLGQPISIEGRPIRLSATIGVALWPQDAAEADELISKADLALYKGKKQGRASTVAFESELMADERHKRFVERDLRAAILLNELELHYQPIFAADGVTRLSYEALVRWQHPVRGRVPPCDFIGIAEQSDLIDKLGDWVLRRACADLGRLGTPNVGINVSVVQLRRGDLAERFTAILKNTGTKGSQIVIEITESLPLQPGTVELDNIDTLRALGVRVAIDDFGTGFASLEYLRGFPFDIIKIDRSNVMNLPGSRIDGLIVSAISKIARSLKVEVIAEGVETEAQLLFLQRVGVTALQGYLLARPEPLAMPRLASAA
;
A
#
# COMPACT_ATOMS: atom_id res chain seq x y z
N MET A 1 7.44 -32.27 8.64
CA MET A 1 8.09 -33.60 8.38
C MET A 1 9.61 -33.53 8.37
N GLU A 2 10.22 -32.54 7.68
CA GLU A 2 11.69 -32.42 7.63
C GLU A 2 12.34 -32.06 8.98
N LEU A 3 11.75 -31.23 9.80
CA LEU A 3 12.27 -30.89 11.13
C LEU A 3 12.36 -32.14 12.03
N VAL A 4 11.35 -33.00 11.96
CA VAL A 4 11.35 -34.30 12.66
C VAL A 4 12.42 -35.22 12.10
N GLN A 5 12.69 -35.20 10.80
CA GLN A 5 13.78 -35.92 10.20
C GLN A 5 15.15 -35.40 10.62
N ILE A 6 15.30 -34.08 10.74
CA ILE A 6 16.53 -33.41 11.20
C ILE A 6 16.82 -33.77 12.68
N LEU A 7 15.81 -33.67 13.55
CA LEU A 7 15.91 -34.09 14.95
C LEU A 7 16.22 -35.56 15.09
N ARG A 8 15.63 -36.44 14.27
CA ARG A 8 15.96 -37.87 14.20
C ARG A 8 17.39 -38.08 13.73
N ARG A 9 17.91 -37.30 12.78
CA ARG A 9 19.31 -37.38 12.33
C ARG A 9 20.30 -36.87 13.41
N GLN A 10 19.97 -35.83 14.18
CA GLN A 10 20.82 -35.43 15.32
C GLN A 10 20.87 -36.50 16.39
N ALA A 11 19.73 -37.10 16.74
CA ALA A 11 19.72 -38.25 17.65
C ALA A 11 20.54 -39.41 17.11
N SER A 12 20.54 -39.66 15.78
CA SER A 12 21.36 -40.68 15.14
C SER A 12 22.86 -40.35 15.20
N LEU A 13 23.25 -39.09 15.11
CA LEU A 13 24.65 -38.64 15.18
C LEU A 13 25.23 -38.82 16.60
N GLU A 14 24.48 -38.45 17.64
CA GLU A 14 24.85 -38.73 19.03
C GLU A 14 24.94 -40.23 19.32
N GLN A 15 24.02 -40.98 18.74
CA GLN A 15 24.03 -42.46 18.85
C GLN A 15 25.25 -43.07 18.14
N VAL A 16 25.64 -42.56 16.97
CA VAL A 16 26.86 -42.95 16.25
C VAL A 16 28.11 -42.61 17.07
N ILE A 17 28.23 -41.40 17.59
CA ILE A 17 29.35 -41.00 18.45
C ILE A 17 29.41 -41.86 19.71
N GLY A 18 28.26 -42.17 20.33
CA GLY A 18 28.14 -43.06 21.46
C GLY A 18 28.62 -44.48 21.15
N THR A 19 28.23 -45.03 20.00
CA THR A 19 28.66 -46.38 19.53
C THR A 19 30.15 -46.42 19.29
N TYR A 20 30.75 -45.44 18.61
CA TYR A 20 32.20 -45.36 18.41
C TYR A 20 32.97 -45.20 19.74
N ARG A 21 32.43 -44.50 20.72
CA ARG A 21 32.99 -44.37 22.07
C ARG A 21 33.04 -45.74 22.78
N LEU A 22 31.97 -46.55 22.68
CA LEU A 22 31.92 -47.87 23.23
C LEU A 22 32.92 -48.81 22.55
N VAL A 23 33.00 -48.78 21.23
CA VAL A 23 33.98 -49.57 20.46
C VAL A 23 35.42 -49.20 20.87
N PHE A 24 35.72 -47.89 21.00
CA PHE A 24 37.00 -47.41 21.46
C PHE A 24 37.35 -47.93 22.86
N ILE A 25 36.41 -47.87 23.81
CA ILE A 25 36.58 -48.39 25.17
C ILE A 25 36.84 -49.89 25.14
N GLY A 26 36.07 -50.62 24.31
CA GLY A 26 36.23 -52.08 24.16
C GLY A 26 37.62 -52.46 23.60
N VAL A 27 38.10 -51.79 22.56
CA VAL A 27 39.41 -52.02 21.97
C VAL A 27 40.51 -51.61 22.95
N ALA A 28 40.38 -50.49 23.67
CA ALA A 28 41.33 -50.06 24.69
C ALA A 28 41.43 -51.09 25.83
N ALA A 29 40.30 -51.62 26.28
CA ALA A 29 40.26 -52.69 27.30
C ALA A 29 40.95 -53.99 26.81
N LEU A 30 40.69 -54.35 25.53
CA LEU A 30 41.33 -55.54 24.92
C LEU A 30 42.89 -55.37 24.86
N VAL A 31 43.37 -54.20 24.43
CA VAL A 31 44.81 -53.93 24.37
C VAL A 31 45.43 -53.96 25.77
N LEU A 32 44.78 -53.42 26.79
CA LEU A 32 45.21 -53.47 28.18
C LEU A 32 45.22 -54.92 28.69
N ALA A 33 44.16 -55.71 28.41
CA ALA A 33 44.09 -57.10 28.79
C ALA A 33 45.22 -57.96 28.15
N MET A 34 45.52 -57.70 26.86
CA MET A 34 46.64 -58.31 26.17
C MET A 34 47.99 -57.93 26.80
N GLY A 35 48.13 -56.69 27.23
CA GLY A 35 49.30 -56.18 27.95
C GLY A 35 49.50 -56.92 29.30
N VAL A 36 48.41 -57.06 30.06
CA VAL A 36 48.42 -57.79 31.35
C VAL A 36 48.75 -59.23 31.16
N ILE A 37 48.14 -59.97 30.22
CA ILE A 37 48.40 -61.37 29.89
C ILE A 37 49.86 -61.54 29.47
N SER A 38 50.40 -60.64 28.69
CA SER A 38 51.81 -60.62 28.27
C SER A 38 52.78 -60.39 29.45
N ALA A 39 52.40 -59.56 30.41
CA ALA A 39 53.19 -59.34 31.64
C ALA A 39 53.15 -60.56 32.59
N LEU A 40 51.99 -61.15 32.75
CA LEU A 40 51.81 -62.40 33.53
C LEU A 40 52.57 -63.60 32.91
N GLY A 41 52.57 -63.69 31.58
CA GLY A 41 53.37 -64.66 30.85
C GLY A 41 54.85 -64.50 31.06
N PHE A 42 55.32 -63.25 31.15
CA PHE A 42 56.72 -62.89 31.48
C PHE A 42 57.09 -63.38 32.90
N LEU A 43 56.26 -63.15 33.88
CA LEU A 43 56.48 -63.59 35.27
C LEU A 43 56.52 -65.09 35.42
N TYR A 44 55.88 -65.89 34.51
CA TYR A 44 55.81 -67.35 34.57
C TYR A 44 56.97 -68.02 33.83
N TYR A 45 57.60 -67.39 32.83
CA TYR A 45 58.72 -67.89 32.02
C TYR A 45 60.01 -67.16 32.32
N GLU A 46 60.62 -67.35 33.48
CA GLU A 46 61.80 -66.67 33.99
C GLU A 46 63.15 -67.06 33.33
N SER A 47 63.17 -67.89 32.26
CA SER A 47 64.40 -68.53 31.74
C SER A 47 64.98 -67.88 30.43
N ASP A 48 64.41 -66.86 29.86
CA ASP A 48 64.90 -66.27 28.61
C ASP A 48 65.50 -64.80 28.82
N ALA A 49 66.76 -64.65 28.54
CA ALA A 49 67.53 -63.43 28.73
C ALA A 49 67.02 -62.24 27.88
N ARG A 50 66.16 -62.50 26.85
CA ARG A 50 65.54 -61.47 25.99
C ARG A 50 64.11 -61.11 26.40
N ALA A 51 63.58 -61.79 27.42
CA ALA A 51 62.17 -61.56 27.85
C ALA A 51 61.86 -60.14 28.26
N PRO A 52 62.72 -59.30 28.93
CA PRO A 52 62.43 -57.94 29.30
C PRO A 52 62.34 -57.02 28.09
N GLU A 53 63.15 -57.20 27.04
CA GLU A 53 63.14 -56.40 25.83
C GLU A 53 61.85 -56.68 25.02
N LEU A 54 61.40 -57.87 24.93
CA LEU A 54 60.16 -58.25 24.26
C LEU A 54 58.92 -57.71 25.00
N LEU A 55 58.92 -57.74 26.32
CA LEU A 55 57.85 -57.11 27.12
C LEU A 55 57.79 -55.59 26.91
N ALA A 56 58.95 -54.91 26.97
CA ALA A 56 59.00 -53.48 26.72
C ALA A 56 58.51 -53.12 25.32
N ALA A 57 58.93 -53.86 24.30
CA ALA A 57 58.45 -53.67 22.91
C ALA A 57 56.91 -53.86 22.78
N ARG A 58 56.31 -54.87 23.45
CA ARG A 58 54.87 -55.11 23.46
C ARG A 58 54.10 -53.98 24.18
N VAL A 59 54.60 -53.54 25.32
CA VAL A 59 54.01 -52.41 26.06
C VAL A 59 54.07 -51.14 25.22
N ALA A 60 55.23 -50.82 24.59
CA ALA A 60 55.38 -49.68 23.71
C ALA A 60 54.44 -49.79 22.49
N ALA A 61 54.30 -50.95 21.85
CA ALA A 61 53.37 -51.14 20.75
C ALA A 61 51.91 -50.97 21.19
N GLY A 62 51.53 -51.46 22.36
CA GLY A 62 50.19 -51.26 22.93
C GLY A 62 49.90 -49.80 23.25
N ALA A 63 50.85 -49.10 23.85
CA ALA A 63 50.71 -47.66 24.12
C ALA A 63 50.58 -46.85 22.82
N THR A 64 51.40 -47.15 21.80
CA THR A 64 51.31 -46.52 20.49
C THR A 64 49.98 -46.75 19.83
N LEU A 65 49.48 -48.00 19.88
CA LEU A 65 48.16 -48.31 19.32
C LEU A 65 47.03 -47.57 20.04
N LEU A 66 47.07 -47.47 21.37
CA LEU A 66 46.13 -46.70 22.16
C LEU A 66 46.16 -45.19 21.81
N LEU A 67 47.37 -44.62 21.63
CA LEU A 67 47.51 -43.25 21.21
C LEU A 67 46.96 -42.99 19.80
N LEU A 68 47.22 -43.90 18.85
CA LEU A 68 46.68 -43.83 17.49
C LEU A 68 45.17 -43.94 17.49
N LEU A 69 44.60 -44.88 18.26
CA LEU A 69 43.15 -45.02 18.40
C LEU A 69 42.52 -43.77 19.02
N ARG A 70 43.15 -43.21 20.08
CA ARG A 70 42.68 -41.98 20.69
C ARG A 70 42.75 -40.80 19.70
N TRP A 71 43.83 -40.66 18.96
CA TRP A 71 44.00 -39.66 17.95
C TRP A 71 42.95 -39.80 16.82
N GLY A 72 42.74 -41.01 16.30
CA GLY A 72 41.74 -41.29 15.29
C GLY A 72 40.34 -40.98 15.78
N PHE A 73 40.00 -41.34 17.02
CA PHE A 73 38.70 -41.03 17.62
C PHE A 73 38.48 -39.52 17.76
N VAL A 74 39.47 -38.78 18.23
CA VAL A 74 39.38 -37.31 18.37
C VAL A 74 39.20 -36.64 17.00
N ARG A 75 39.97 -37.10 15.99
CA ARG A 75 39.85 -36.61 14.62
C ARG A 75 38.44 -36.91 14.03
N LEU A 76 37.98 -38.14 14.13
CA LEU A 76 36.66 -38.54 13.64
C LEU A 76 35.54 -37.70 14.31
N LYS A 77 35.63 -37.51 15.64
CA LYS A 77 34.65 -36.69 16.37
C LYS A 77 34.68 -35.23 15.88
N GLN A 78 35.84 -34.65 15.62
CA GLN A 78 35.96 -33.27 15.11
C GLN A 78 35.37 -33.15 13.69
N GLU A 79 35.65 -34.11 12.81
CA GLU A 79 35.09 -34.11 11.44
C GLU A 79 33.57 -34.25 11.44
N LEU A 80 33.00 -35.12 12.26
CA LEU A 80 31.56 -35.30 12.41
C LEU A 80 30.89 -34.02 12.97
N GLN A 81 31.52 -33.38 13.95
CA GLN A 81 31.02 -32.10 14.49
C GLN A 81 31.06 -30.99 13.44
N ARG A 82 32.17 -30.85 12.68
CA ARG A 82 32.27 -29.86 11.59
C ARG A 82 31.20 -30.09 10.52
N ALA A 83 31.01 -31.32 10.09
CA ALA A 83 29.98 -31.67 9.10
C ALA A 83 28.55 -31.36 9.61
N ALA A 84 28.28 -31.61 10.90
CA ALA A 84 27.01 -31.28 11.52
C ALA A 84 26.79 -29.77 11.62
N ASP A 85 27.82 -28.99 12.00
CA ASP A 85 27.78 -27.53 12.09
C ASP A 85 27.59 -26.89 10.71
N GLU A 86 28.29 -27.40 9.69
CA GLU A 86 28.14 -26.93 8.31
C GLU A 86 26.73 -27.24 7.76
N GLN A 87 26.23 -28.44 8.00
CA GLN A 87 24.84 -28.79 7.64
C GLN A 87 23.83 -27.88 8.36
N ARG A 88 24.05 -27.57 9.64
CA ARG A 88 23.19 -26.66 10.40
C ARG A 88 23.23 -25.25 9.84
N ARG A 89 24.41 -24.72 9.50
CA ARG A 89 24.54 -23.43 8.84
C ARG A 89 23.81 -23.37 7.49
N LEU A 90 23.94 -24.42 6.67
CA LEU A 90 23.23 -24.50 5.38
C LEU A 90 21.70 -24.50 5.56
N LEU A 91 21.21 -25.18 6.60
CA LEU A 91 19.78 -25.18 6.95
C LEU A 91 19.34 -23.82 7.47
N ASP A 92 20.13 -23.17 8.33
CA ASP A 92 19.84 -21.82 8.82
C ASP A 92 19.76 -20.81 7.66
N PHE A 93 20.68 -20.87 6.69
CA PHE A 93 20.63 -20.06 5.47
C PHE A 93 19.40 -20.36 4.57
N ALA A 94 18.95 -21.61 4.54
CA ALA A 94 17.79 -22.00 3.74
C ALA A 94 16.47 -21.54 4.37
N TYR A 95 16.40 -21.43 5.71
CA TYR A 95 15.16 -21.23 6.44
C TYR A 95 15.02 -19.84 7.11
N GLN A 96 16.12 -19.11 7.29
CA GLN A 96 16.11 -17.80 7.94
C GLN A 96 16.69 -16.70 7.04
N ASP A 97 16.05 -15.52 7.06
CA ASP A 97 16.55 -14.30 6.45
C ASP A 97 17.77 -13.80 7.23
N ALA A 98 18.90 -13.63 6.54
CA ALA A 98 20.18 -13.31 7.15
C ALA A 98 20.21 -11.94 7.85
N LEU A 99 19.37 -10.99 7.41
CA LEU A 99 19.32 -9.66 8.00
C LEU A 99 18.46 -9.65 9.27
N THR A 100 17.25 -10.18 9.18
CA THR A 100 16.22 -9.99 10.20
C THR A 100 16.05 -11.17 11.14
N GLY A 101 16.54 -12.36 10.74
CA GLY A 101 16.30 -13.62 11.45
C GLY A 101 14.84 -14.07 11.45
N ALA A 102 14.00 -13.51 10.59
CA ALA A 102 12.69 -14.04 10.26
C ALA A 102 12.86 -15.26 9.35
N HIS A 103 11.81 -16.04 9.15
CA HIS A 103 11.88 -17.14 8.18
C HIS A 103 11.96 -16.61 6.75
N THR A 104 12.64 -17.38 5.87
CA THR A 104 12.65 -17.10 4.43
C THR A 104 11.26 -17.27 3.84
N ARG A 105 10.96 -16.56 2.75
CA ARG A 105 9.69 -16.65 2.03
C ARG A 105 9.28 -18.09 1.72
N SER A 106 10.22 -18.89 1.20
CA SER A 106 9.94 -20.28 0.81
C SER A 106 9.54 -21.16 1.99
N TYR A 107 10.28 -21.06 3.10
CA TYR A 107 9.97 -21.80 4.31
C TYR A 107 8.64 -21.35 4.92
N PHE A 108 8.41 -20.06 4.99
CA PHE A 108 7.20 -19.46 5.56
C PHE A 108 5.93 -19.99 4.87
N PHE A 109 5.88 -19.94 3.53
CA PHE A 109 4.71 -20.41 2.79
C PHE A 109 4.54 -21.94 2.84
N SER A 110 5.63 -22.69 2.90
CA SER A 110 5.54 -24.14 3.13
C SER A 110 4.93 -24.45 4.49
N ALA A 111 5.41 -23.79 5.55
CA ALA A 111 4.91 -23.95 6.89
C ALA A 111 3.45 -23.44 7.07
N LEU A 112 3.05 -22.36 6.38
CA LEU A 112 1.66 -21.92 6.33
C LEU A 112 0.77 -23.03 5.76
N ARG A 113 1.11 -23.62 4.60
CA ARG A 113 0.34 -24.71 3.99
C ARG A 113 0.24 -25.93 4.90
N GLU A 114 1.34 -26.31 5.55
CA GLU A 114 1.33 -27.41 6.54
C GLU A 114 0.38 -27.13 7.71
N ASN A 115 0.35 -25.91 8.23
CA ASN A 115 -0.55 -25.53 9.32
C ASN A 115 -2.03 -25.54 8.92
N LEU A 116 -2.35 -25.25 7.66
CA LEU A 116 -3.74 -25.30 7.17
C LEU A 116 -4.21 -26.75 6.95
N HIS A 117 -3.34 -27.64 6.45
CA HIS A 117 -3.70 -29.04 6.17
C HIS A 117 -3.57 -29.98 7.37
N GLY A 118 -2.81 -29.61 8.39
CA GLY A 118 -2.48 -30.46 9.53
C GLY A 118 -3.22 -30.18 10.82
N ASN A 119 -4.07 -29.16 10.88
CA ASN A 119 -4.75 -28.73 12.11
C ASN A 119 -6.25 -28.50 11.88
N ASP A 120 -7.07 -28.97 12.83
CA ASP A 120 -8.49 -28.56 12.93
C ASP A 120 -8.66 -27.17 13.61
N ARG A 121 -7.56 -26.50 13.95
CA ARG A 121 -7.57 -25.21 14.62
C ARG A 121 -7.58 -24.07 13.61
N PRO A 122 -8.31 -22.98 13.88
CA PRO A 122 -8.30 -21.81 13.02
C PRO A 122 -6.88 -21.22 12.93
N VAL A 123 -6.56 -20.67 11.78
CA VAL A 123 -5.25 -20.06 11.48
C VAL A 123 -5.47 -18.62 11.04
N ALA A 124 -4.85 -17.69 11.74
CA ALA A 124 -4.81 -16.30 11.32
C ALA A 124 -3.54 -16.04 10.49
N TYR A 125 -3.70 -15.38 9.38
CA TYR A 125 -2.63 -14.84 8.58
C TYR A 125 -2.68 -13.32 8.61
N MET A 126 -1.54 -12.70 8.96
CA MET A 126 -1.38 -11.25 8.92
C MET A 126 -0.23 -10.91 7.98
N GLN A 127 -0.47 -10.01 7.05
CA GLN A 127 0.55 -9.43 6.17
C GLN A 127 0.87 -8.03 6.63
N ILE A 128 2.15 -7.74 6.82
CA ILE A 128 2.65 -6.45 7.29
C ILE A 128 3.58 -5.87 6.23
N ASP A 129 3.43 -4.58 5.98
CA ASP A 129 4.30 -3.79 5.13
C ASP A 129 4.73 -2.52 5.86
N MET A 130 6.05 -2.26 5.90
CA MET A 130 6.56 -1.05 6.55
C MET A 130 6.30 0.19 5.71
N ASP A 131 5.62 1.16 6.33
CA ASP A 131 5.30 2.41 5.65
C ASP A 131 6.56 3.27 5.44
N ASN A 132 6.71 3.80 4.23
CA ASN A 132 7.74 4.78 3.89
C ASN A 132 9.20 4.33 4.12
N LEU A 133 9.52 3.02 4.09
CA LEU A 133 10.88 2.52 4.24
C LEU A 133 11.84 3.12 3.19
N LYS A 134 11.36 3.32 1.97
CA LYS A 134 12.14 3.99 0.91
C LYS A 134 12.55 5.41 1.30
N VAL A 135 11.64 6.20 1.86
CA VAL A 135 11.94 7.57 2.33
C VAL A 135 12.98 7.54 3.45
N LEU A 136 12.90 6.57 4.35
CA LEU A 136 13.90 6.36 5.40
C LEU A 136 15.27 6.04 4.79
N ASN A 137 15.34 5.11 3.83
CA ASN A 137 16.55 4.77 3.12
C ASN A 137 17.17 5.97 2.38
N ASP A 138 16.34 6.73 1.65
CA ASP A 138 16.78 7.88 0.86
C ASP A 138 17.28 9.02 1.76
N SER A 139 16.72 9.18 2.97
CA SER A 139 17.06 10.27 3.90
C SER A 139 18.18 9.92 4.88
N GLN A 140 18.35 8.65 5.26
CA GLN A 140 19.27 8.21 6.32
C GLN A 140 20.18 7.03 5.93
N GLY A 141 20.06 6.56 4.69
CA GLY A 141 20.87 5.46 4.17
C GLY A 141 20.26 4.07 4.44
N HIS A 142 20.73 3.07 3.67
CA HIS A 142 20.23 1.69 3.75
C HIS A 142 20.46 1.02 5.11
N ALA A 143 21.53 1.39 5.85
CA ALA A 143 21.77 0.86 7.18
C ALA A 143 20.67 1.22 8.19
N ALA A 144 20.05 2.41 8.05
CA ALA A 144 18.92 2.82 8.87
C ALA A 144 17.66 1.98 8.53
N GLY A 145 17.41 1.73 7.25
CA GLY A 145 16.33 0.84 6.83
C GLY A 145 16.51 -0.59 7.30
N ASP A 146 17.72 -1.13 7.21
CA ASP A 146 18.04 -2.47 7.73
C ASP A 146 17.79 -2.56 9.24
N SER A 147 18.20 -1.54 10.00
CA SER A 147 17.94 -1.45 11.44
C SER A 147 16.43 -1.39 11.75
N ALA A 148 15.65 -0.71 10.93
CA ALA A 148 14.19 -0.64 11.05
C ALA A 148 13.54 -2.01 10.83
N LEU A 149 13.96 -2.76 9.81
CA LEU A 149 13.48 -4.12 9.52
C LEU A 149 13.82 -5.10 10.66
N VAL A 150 15.03 -5.02 11.20
CA VAL A 150 15.46 -5.82 12.36
C VAL A 150 14.61 -5.47 13.59
N HIS A 151 14.34 -4.17 13.82
CA HIS A 151 13.51 -3.73 14.93
C HIS A 151 12.06 -4.23 14.80
N LEU A 152 11.48 -4.20 13.60
CA LEU A 152 10.15 -4.77 13.33
C LEU A 152 10.10 -6.24 13.75
N VAL A 153 11.00 -7.07 13.26
CA VAL A 153 11.01 -8.51 13.58
C VAL A 153 11.22 -8.77 15.06
N LYS A 154 12.09 -7.98 15.73
CA LYS A 154 12.27 -8.08 17.18
C LYS A 154 10.98 -7.74 17.94
N THR A 155 10.27 -6.70 17.52
CA THR A 155 8.97 -6.32 18.09
C THR A 155 7.94 -7.43 17.92
N LEU A 156 7.84 -7.99 16.71
CA LEU A 156 6.93 -9.09 16.41
C LEU A 156 7.21 -10.33 17.26
N LYS A 157 8.48 -10.75 17.36
CA LYS A 157 8.88 -11.90 18.20
C LYS A 157 8.60 -11.67 19.70
N THR A 158 8.73 -10.42 20.16
CA THR A 158 8.44 -10.08 21.56
C THR A 158 6.94 -10.14 21.86
N LEU A 159 6.11 -9.63 20.95
CA LEU A 159 4.65 -9.60 21.15
C LEU A 159 3.97 -10.95 20.87
N MET A 160 4.59 -11.76 20.02
CA MET A 160 4.04 -13.04 19.52
C MET A 160 5.16 -14.11 19.47
N PRO A 161 5.62 -14.63 20.62
CA PRO A 161 6.75 -15.57 20.65
C PRO A 161 6.47 -16.89 19.92
N ASP A 162 5.20 -17.31 19.86
CA ASP A 162 4.77 -18.56 19.23
C ASP A 162 4.33 -18.40 17.77
N ALA A 163 4.41 -17.18 17.21
CA ALA A 163 4.02 -16.92 15.84
C ALA A 163 5.11 -17.36 14.84
N LEU A 164 4.70 -17.90 13.71
CA LEU A 164 5.59 -18.07 12.57
C LEU A 164 5.70 -16.71 11.86
N ILE A 165 6.91 -16.13 11.82
CA ILE A 165 7.18 -14.85 11.21
C ILE A 165 8.12 -15.05 10.03
N GLY A 166 7.73 -14.62 8.83
CA GLY A 166 8.53 -14.73 7.61
C GLY A 166 8.70 -13.39 6.90
N ARG A 167 9.86 -13.19 6.26
CA ARG A 167 10.10 -12.07 5.36
C ARG A 167 9.72 -12.49 3.94
N LEU A 168 8.75 -11.78 3.35
CA LEU A 168 8.19 -12.11 2.04
C LEU A 168 8.96 -11.44 0.91
N GLY A 169 9.55 -10.27 1.18
CA GLY A 169 10.39 -9.51 0.27
C GLY A 169 10.49 -8.06 0.72
N GLY A 170 11.61 -7.40 0.51
CA GLY A 170 11.78 -5.99 0.83
C GLY A 170 11.36 -5.62 2.25
N ASP A 171 10.27 -4.90 2.37
CA ASP A 171 9.60 -4.39 3.57
C ASP A 171 8.37 -5.20 3.99
N GLU A 172 8.07 -6.31 3.28
CA GLU A 172 6.91 -7.14 3.52
C GLU A 172 7.21 -8.35 4.42
N PHE A 173 6.34 -8.58 5.40
CA PHE A 173 6.41 -9.72 6.33
C PHE A 173 5.07 -10.42 6.44
N GLY A 174 5.13 -11.74 6.64
CA GLY A 174 3.97 -12.57 6.96
C GLY A 174 4.04 -13.07 8.40
N ILE A 175 2.88 -13.19 9.04
CA ILE A 175 2.74 -13.77 10.38
C ILE A 175 1.62 -14.79 10.34
N VAL A 176 1.89 -15.96 10.92
CA VAL A 176 0.89 -17.03 11.11
C VAL A 176 0.69 -17.28 12.59
N LEU A 177 -0.56 -17.25 13.01
CA LEU A 177 -1.00 -17.54 14.38
C LEU A 177 -2.01 -18.67 14.36
N VAL A 178 -1.69 -19.78 15.05
CA VAL A 178 -2.57 -20.96 15.14
C VAL A 178 -3.48 -20.85 16.37
N GLY A 179 -4.76 -21.17 16.22
CA GLY A 179 -5.73 -21.15 17.32
C GLY A 179 -6.37 -19.77 17.56
N GLN A 180 -6.23 -18.83 16.63
CA GLN A 180 -6.88 -17.52 16.66
C GLN A 180 -8.05 -17.51 15.68
N ASP A 181 -9.25 -17.17 16.14
CA ASP A 181 -10.51 -17.21 15.37
C ASP A 181 -11.28 -15.86 15.38
N SER A 182 -10.73 -14.83 16.03
CA SER A 182 -11.41 -13.56 16.25
C SER A 182 -10.74 -12.41 15.51
N LYS A 183 -11.34 -11.95 14.41
CA LYS A 183 -10.88 -10.75 13.68
C LYS A 183 -10.73 -9.51 14.59
N PRO A 184 -11.69 -9.17 15.48
CA PRO A 184 -11.47 -8.04 16.39
C PRO A 184 -10.28 -8.22 17.33
N ALA A 185 -9.96 -9.44 17.76
CA ALA A 185 -8.78 -9.69 18.59
C ALA A 185 -7.49 -9.49 17.80
N LEU A 186 -7.47 -9.93 16.54
CA LEU A 186 -6.33 -9.75 15.64
C LEU A 186 -6.12 -8.29 15.24
N VAL A 187 -7.18 -7.53 15.03
CA VAL A 187 -7.09 -6.08 14.81
C VAL A 187 -6.47 -5.40 16.03
N ARG A 188 -6.95 -5.70 17.24
CA ARG A 188 -6.32 -5.17 18.47
C ARG A 188 -4.86 -5.57 18.64
N LEU A 189 -4.50 -6.80 18.23
CA LEU A 189 -3.10 -7.25 18.25
C LEU A 189 -2.25 -6.44 17.24
N GLY A 190 -2.77 -6.23 16.04
CA GLY A 190 -2.13 -5.40 15.04
C GLY A 190 -1.96 -3.95 15.53
N ASP A 191 -2.97 -3.37 16.13
CA ASP A 191 -2.90 -2.01 16.70
C ASP A 191 -1.85 -1.91 17.82
N ARG A 192 -1.69 -2.97 18.63
CA ARG A 192 -0.58 -3.05 19.60
C ARG A 192 0.78 -3.09 18.95
N ILE A 193 0.91 -3.82 17.84
CA ILE A 193 2.16 -3.83 17.03
C ILE A 193 2.47 -2.42 16.55
N LEU A 194 1.50 -1.74 15.93
CA LEU A 194 1.65 -0.38 15.41
C LEU A 194 1.98 0.62 16.50
N GLN A 195 1.32 0.53 17.65
CA GLN A 195 1.61 1.38 18.81
C GLN A 195 3.04 1.19 19.33
N THR A 196 3.54 -0.05 19.35
CA THR A 196 4.89 -0.36 19.82
C THR A 196 5.93 0.13 18.82
N LEU A 197 5.71 -0.06 17.52
CA LEU A 197 6.57 0.45 16.45
C LEU A 197 6.61 1.97 16.39
N GLY A 198 5.50 2.63 16.70
CA GLY A 198 5.38 4.09 16.75
C GLY A 198 6.15 4.75 17.92
N GLN A 199 6.67 3.98 18.86
CA GLN A 199 7.55 4.52 19.89
C GLN A 199 8.89 4.95 19.31
N PRO A 200 9.46 6.09 19.74
CA PRO A 200 10.75 6.54 19.25
C PRO A 200 11.84 5.52 19.56
N ILE A 201 12.57 5.11 18.53
CA ILE A 201 13.76 4.25 18.66
C ILE A 201 14.98 5.02 18.19
N SER A 202 16.15 4.76 18.80
CA SER A 202 17.40 5.37 18.35
C SER A 202 18.03 4.51 17.25
N ILE A 203 18.08 5.03 16.03
CA ILE A 203 18.83 4.45 14.93
C ILE A 203 19.98 5.42 14.61
N GLU A 204 21.22 4.95 14.68
CA GLU A 204 22.43 5.75 14.47
C GLU A 204 22.46 7.06 15.30
N GLY A 205 21.93 7.02 16.51
CA GLY A 205 21.87 8.16 17.42
C GLY A 205 20.71 9.15 17.17
N ARG A 206 19.84 8.88 16.20
CA ARG A 206 18.69 9.73 15.88
C ARG A 206 17.39 9.07 16.31
N PRO A 207 16.44 9.80 16.92
CA PRO A 207 15.13 9.27 17.26
C PRO A 207 14.28 9.14 16.00
N ILE A 208 13.84 7.92 15.68
CA ILE A 208 12.97 7.61 14.53
C ILE A 208 11.71 6.93 15.04
N ARG A 209 10.57 7.24 14.42
CA ARG A 209 9.32 6.54 14.62
C ARG A 209 9.03 5.71 13.37
N LEU A 210 8.80 4.43 13.57
CA LEU A 210 8.44 3.52 12.50
C LEU A 210 6.93 3.39 12.39
N SER A 211 6.46 3.09 11.21
CA SER A 211 5.05 2.80 10.92
C SER A 211 4.95 1.61 9.99
N ALA A 212 3.84 0.88 10.09
CA ALA A 212 3.51 -0.22 9.21
C ALA A 212 2.00 -0.26 8.97
N THR A 213 1.58 -0.93 7.92
CA THR A 213 0.18 -1.24 7.64
C THR A 213 0.00 -2.75 7.68
N ILE A 214 -1.12 -3.23 8.22
CA ILE A 214 -1.35 -4.65 8.48
C ILE A 214 -2.68 -5.08 7.86
N GLY A 215 -2.66 -6.13 7.03
CA GLY A 215 -3.84 -6.82 6.54
C GLY A 215 -4.02 -8.18 7.22
N VAL A 216 -5.25 -8.55 7.57
CA VAL A 216 -5.57 -9.77 8.33
C VAL A 216 -6.61 -10.59 7.61
N ALA A 217 -6.41 -11.92 7.53
CA ALA A 217 -7.40 -12.88 7.09
C ALA A 217 -7.38 -14.15 7.95
N LEU A 218 -8.51 -14.85 8.04
CA LEU A 218 -8.73 -16.03 8.89
C LEU A 218 -9.07 -17.26 8.06
N TRP A 219 -8.41 -18.37 8.35
CA TRP A 219 -8.80 -19.69 7.88
C TRP A 219 -9.55 -20.45 8.99
N PRO A 220 -10.64 -21.19 8.70
CA PRO A 220 -11.28 -21.38 7.41
C PRO A 220 -12.34 -20.32 7.07
N GLN A 221 -12.56 -19.31 7.91
CA GLN A 221 -13.65 -18.33 7.79
C GLN A 221 -13.60 -17.55 6.47
N ASP A 222 -12.41 -17.09 6.08
CA ASP A 222 -12.25 -16.25 4.91
C ASP A 222 -11.80 -17.02 3.67
N ALA A 223 -11.06 -18.13 3.83
CA ALA A 223 -10.45 -18.86 2.73
C ALA A 223 -10.46 -20.37 2.95
N ALA A 224 -10.53 -21.13 1.87
CA ALA A 224 -10.37 -22.59 1.91
C ALA A 224 -8.90 -23.01 1.72
N GLU A 225 -8.13 -22.25 0.95
CA GLU A 225 -6.76 -22.55 0.53
C GLU A 225 -5.78 -21.44 0.97
N ALA A 226 -4.49 -21.80 1.08
CA ALA A 226 -3.43 -20.88 1.51
C ALA A 226 -3.30 -19.64 0.58
N ASP A 227 -3.33 -19.87 -0.72
CA ASP A 227 -3.13 -18.80 -1.70
C ASP A 227 -4.32 -17.81 -1.69
N GLU A 228 -5.52 -18.31 -1.41
CA GLU A 228 -6.70 -17.47 -1.19
C GLU A 228 -6.59 -16.68 0.10
N LEU A 229 -6.13 -17.29 1.20
CA LEU A 229 -5.93 -16.63 2.48
C LEU A 229 -4.93 -15.47 2.37
N ILE A 230 -3.81 -15.70 1.67
CA ILE A 230 -2.79 -14.70 1.39
C ILE A 230 -3.40 -13.55 0.58
N SER A 231 -4.12 -13.85 -0.50
CA SER A 231 -4.75 -12.84 -1.36
C SER A 231 -5.75 -11.96 -0.60
N LYS A 232 -6.51 -12.55 0.34
CA LYS A 232 -7.49 -11.80 1.15
C LYS A 232 -6.84 -10.89 2.18
N ALA A 233 -5.74 -11.33 2.79
CA ALA A 233 -4.94 -10.47 3.67
C ALA A 233 -4.26 -9.32 2.90
N ASP A 234 -3.79 -9.59 1.68
CA ASP A 234 -3.21 -8.56 0.81
C ASP A 234 -4.25 -7.49 0.40
N LEU A 235 -5.48 -7.89 0.09
CA LEU A 235 -6.59 -6.95 -0.15
C LEU A 235 -6.88 -6.06 1.07
N ALA A 236 -6.86 -6.64 2.26
CA ALA A 236 -7.05 -5.89 3.50
C ALA A 236 -5.89 -4.91 3.74
N LEU A 237 -4.65 -5.35 3.53
CA LEU A 237 -3.45 -4.52 3.60
C LEU A 237 -3.53 -3.33 2.62
N TYR A 238 -3.90 -3.59 1.39
CA TYR A 238 -4.07 -2.57 0.36
C TYR A 238 -5.12 -1.52 0.75
N LYS A 239 -6.25 -1.95 1.34
CA LYS A 239 -7.26 -1.01 1.88
C LYS A 239 -6.67 -0.12 2.98
N GLY A 240 -5.91 -0.70 3.92
CA GLY A 240 -5.24 0.07 4.98
C GLY A 240 -4.28 1.11 4.42
N LYS A 241 -3.48 0.75 3.41
CA LYS A 241 -2.58 1.68 2.71
C LYS A 241 -3.33 2.85 2.06
N LYS A 242 -4.50 2.60 1.47
CA LYS A 242 -5.36 3.64 0.88
C LYS A 242 -6.04 4.55 1.90
N GLN A 243 -6.40 4.03 3.06
CA GLN A 243 -7.07 4.78 4.13
C GLN A 243 -6.12 5.67 4.98
N GLY A 244 -4.85 5.79 4.58
CA GLY A 244 -3.89 6.67 5.25
C GLY A 244 -2.73 5.95 5.90
N ARG A 245 -2.58 4.64 5.71
CA ARG A 245 -1.53 3.78 6.31
C ARG A 245 -1.64 3.69 7.84
N ALA A 246 -0.59 3.19 8.52
CA ALA A 246 -0.53 3.09 9.99
C ALA A 246 -1.77 2.45 10.63
N SER A 247 -2.34 1.42 10.01
CA SER A 247 -3.61 0.82 10.41
C SER A 247 -3.61 -0.69 10.26
N THR A 248 -4.48 -1.35 11.02
CA THR A 248 -4.76 -2.77 10.90
C THR A 248 -6.15 -2.97 10.31
N VAL A 249 -6.24 -3.67 9.19
CA VAL A 249 -7.50 -3.94 8.50
C VAL A 249 -7.72 -5.44 8.43
N ALA A 250 -8.89 -5.91 8.90
CA ALA A 250 -9.32 -7.29 8.67
C ALA A 250 -10.03 -7.40 7.33
N PHE A 251 -9.85 -8.54 6.66
CA PHE A 251 -10.58 -8.86 5.45
C PHE A 251 -12.09 -8.97 5.75
N GLU A 252 -12.89 -8.30 4.94
CA GLU A 252 -14.35 -8.40 4.88
C GLU A 252 -14.75 -8.70 3.43
N SER A 253 -15.84 -9.41 3.21
CA SER A 253 -16.30 -9.81 1.86
C SER A 253 -16.62 -8.62 0.95
N GLU A 254 -16.99 -7.49 1.54
CA GLU A 254 -17.20 -6.20 0.86
C GLU A 254 -15.95 -5.72 0.12
N LEU A 255 -14.74 -6.01 0.64
CA LEU A 255 -13.47 -5.64 -0.02
C LEU A 255 -13.30 -6.30 -1.39
N MET A 256 -13.77 -7.55 -1.52
CA MET A 256 -13.77 -8.21 -2.83
C MET A 256 -14.81 -7.62 -3.79
N ALA A 257 -15.93 -7.13 -3.26
CA ALA A 257 -16.94 -6.46 -4.07
C ALA A 257 -16.38 -5.12 -4.60
N ASP A 258 -15.71 -4.34 -3.74
CA ASP A 258 -15.06 -3.08 -4.11
C ASP A 258 -13.98 -3.28 -5.18
N GLU A 259 -13.12 -4.28 -5.02
CA GLU A 259 -12.06 -4.56 -6.00
C GLU A 259 -12.61 -5.07 -7.34
N ARG A 260 -13.67 -5.92 -7.29
CA ARG A 260 -14.38 -6.34 -8.52
C ARG A 260 -15.08 -5.17 -9.20
N HIS A 261 -15.68 -4.28 -8.42
CA HIS A 261 -16.30 -3.06 -8.93
C HIS A 261 -15.26 -2.15 -9.59
N LYS A 262 -14.10 -1.95 -8.95
CA LYS A 262 -13.00 -1.17 -9.52
C LYS A 262 -12.51 -1.72 -10.85
N ARG A 263 -12.19 -3.01 -10.93
CA ARG A 263 -11.76 -3.68 -12.18
C ARG A 263 -12.83 -3.60 -13.27
N PHE A 264 -14.08 -3.73 -12.87
CA PHE A 264 -15.22 -3.54 -13.76
C PHE A 264 -15.22 -2.11 -14.33
N VAL A 265 -15.16 -1.09 -13.46
CA VAL A 265 -15.15 0.32 -13.88
C VAL A 265 -13.97 0.63 -14.79
N GLU A 266 -12.75 0.20 -14.44
CA GLU A 266 -11.55 0.43 -15.26
C GLU A 266 -11.68 -0.16 -16.66
N ARG A 267 -12.19 -1.40 -16.77
CA ARG A 267 -12.36 -2.09 -18.05
C ARG A 267 -13.44 -1.42 -18.90
N ASP A 268 -14.60 -1.18 -18.30
CA ASP A 268 -15.77 -0.74 -19.04
C ASP A 268 -15.73 0.77 -19.33
N LEU A 269 -15.13 1.59 -18.45
CA LEU A 269 -14.90 3.02 -18.72
C LEU A 269 -13.98 3.25 -19.94
N ARG A 270 -12.98 2.39 -20.12
CA ARG A 270 -12.11 2.44 -21.32
C ARG A 270 -12.91 2.21 -22.60
N ALA A 271 -13.87 1.28 -22.56
CA ALA A 271 -14.79 1.04 -23.68
C ALA A 271 -15.78 2.20 -23.83
N ALA A 272 -16.33 2.70 -22.74
CA ALA A 272 -17.31 3.79 -22.73
C ALA A 272 -16.81 5.08 -23.40
N ILE A 273 -15.54 5.43 -23.17
CA ILE A 273 -14.88 6.58 -23.83
C ILE A 273 -14.89 6.42 -25.37
N LEU A 274 -14.79 5.19 -25.87
CA LEU A 274 -14.74 4.91 -27.32
C LEU A 274 -16.10 4.67 -27.95
N LEU A 275 -17.10 4.17 -27.17
CA LEU A 275 -18.38 3.67 -27.69
C LEU A 275 -19.54 4.66 -27.50
N ASN A 276 -19.26 5.92 -27.14
CA ASN A 276 -20.30 6.95 -26.88
C ASN A 276 -21.29 6.58 -25.77
N GLU A 277 -20.85 5.84 -24.75
CA GLU A 277 -21.63 5.57 -23.54
C GLU A 277 -21.54 6.73 -22.53
N LEU A 278 -20.67 7.69 -22.78
CA LEU A 278 -20.53 8.92 -22.01
C LEU A 278 -21.33 10.04 -22.66
N GLU A 279 -21.96 10.87 -21.84
CA GLU A 279 -22.64 12.08 -22.25
C GLU A 279 -22.29 13.26 -21.33
N LEU A 280 -22.41 14.50 -21.81
CA LEU A 280 -22.31 15.70 -20.97
C LEU A 280 -23.70 16.22 -20.67
N HIS A 281 -23.97 16.43 -19.38
CA HIS A 281 -25.06 17.25 -18.92
C HIS A 281 -24.53 18.63 -18.60
N TYR A 282 -25.27 19.64 -18.98
CA TYR A 282 -24.89 21.05 -18.79
C TYR A 282 -25.78 21.69 -17.74
N GLN A 283 -25.17 22.19 -16.67
CA GLN A 283 -25.89 22.94 -15.65
C GLN A 283 -25.64 24.44 -15.88
N PRO A 284 -26.68 25.25 -16.08
CA PRO A 284 -26.52 26.67 -16.33
C PRO A 284 -26.08 27.42 -15.07
N ILE A 285 -25.19 28.38 -15.26
CA ILE A 285 -24.74 29.36 -14.27
C ILE A 285 -25.38 30.68 -14.63
N PHE A 286 -26.07 31.27 -13.66
CA PHE A 286 -26.81 32.53 -13.85
C PHE A 286 -26.09 33.69 -13.17
N ALA A 287 -26.31 34.92 -13.68
CA ALA A 287 -25.92 36.11 -12.96
C ALA A 287 -26.66 36.20 -11.60
N ALA A 288 -26.22 37.10 -10.75
CA ALA A 288 -26.84 37.32 -9.45
C ALA A 288 -28.33 37.68 -9.52
N ASP A 289 -28.85 38.13 -10.69
CA ASP A 289 -30.28 38.35 -10.92
C ASP A 289 -31.12 37.06 -10.94
N GLY A 290 -30.49 35.92 -11.06
CA GLY A 290 -31.14 34.58 -11.15
C GLY A 290 -31.83 34.33 -12.50
N VAL A 291 -31.66 35.16 -13.50
CA VAL A 291 -32.35 35.14 -14.79
C VAL A 291 -31.37 35.09 -15.97
N THR A 292 -30.38 35.97 -15.95
CA THR A 292 -29.40 36.09 -17.03
C THR A 292 -28.43 34.92 -17.00
N ARG A 293 -28.41 34.07 -18.04
CA ARG A 293 -27.48 32.94 -18.14
C ARG A 293 -26.12 33.42 -18.61
N LEU A 294 -25.08 33.11 -17.81
CA LEU A 294 -23.70 33.52 -18.07
C LEU A 294 -22.88 32.41 -18.76
N SER A 295 -23.00 31.19 -18.28
CA SER A 295 -22.20 30.04 -18.70
C SER A 295 -22.88 28.73 -18.34
N TYR A 296 -22.21 27.63 -18.61
CA TYR A 296 -22.60 26.31 -18.16
C TYR A 296 -21.42 25.58 -17.54
N GLU A 297 -21.72 24.69 -16.59
CA GLU A 297 -20.79 23.65 -16.16
C GLU A 297 -21.11 22.35 -16.89
N ALA A 298 -20.07 21.71 -17.48
CA ALA A 298 -20.18 20.43 -18.15
C ALA A 298 -19.91 19.28 -17.17
N LEU A 299 -20.93 18.49 -16.92
CA LEU A 299 -20.94 17.40 -15.97
C LEU A 299 -21.04 16.07 -16.70
N VAL A 300 -19.98 15.26 -16.65
CA VAL A 300 -19.96 13.93 -17.29
C VAL A 300 -20.95 12.99 -16.65
N ARG A 301 -21.63 12.19 -17.49
CA ARG A 301 -22.55 11.13 -17.11
C ARG A 301 -22.22 9.87 -17.89
N TRP A 302 -22.30 8.73 -17.26
CA TRP A 302 -22.06 7.46 -17.90
C TRP A 302 -23.34 6.64 -17.96
N GLN A 303 -23.81 6.34 -19.18
CA GLN A 303 -24.97 5.50 -19.47
C GLN A 303 -24.47 4.11 -19.86
N HIS A 304 -24.28 3.26 -18.84
CA HIS A 304 -23.78 1.91 -19.06
C HIS A 304 -24.90 1.02 -19.61
N PRO A 305 -24.67 0.24 -20.70
CA PRO A 305 -25.71 -0.51 -21.39
C PRO A 305 -26.41 -1.57 -20.52
N VAL A 306 -25.73 -2.12 -19.51
CA VAL A 306 -26.27 -3.17 -18.63
C VAL A 306 -26.67 -2.61 -17.26
N ARG A 307 -25.91 -1.63 -16.71
CA ARG A 307 -26.13 -1.11 -15.33
C ARG A 307 -26.96 0.17 -15.29
N GLY A 308 -27.28 0.72 -16.44
CA GLY A 308 -27.93 2.02 -16.51
C GLY A 308 -26.98 3.15 -16.14
N ARG A 309 -27.46 4.15 -15.45
CA ARG A 309 -26.69 5.35 -15.11
C ARG A 309 -25.70 5.09 -13.99
N VAL A 310 -24.39 5.20 -14.28
CA VAL A 310 -23.31 5.13 -13.31
C VAL A 310 -22.94 6.54 -12.84
N PRO A 311 -23.03 6.85 -11.54
CA PRO A 311 -22.75 8.20 -11.03
C PRO A 311 -21.26 8.54 -11.10
N PRO A 312 -20.88 9.83 -11.27
CA PRO A 312 -19.48 10.26 -11.36
C PRO A 312 -18.60 9.85 -10.18
N CYS A 313 -19.14 9.86 -8.96
CA CYS A 313 -18.42 9.44 -7.75
C CYS A 313 -17.94 7.98 -7.81
N ASP A 314 -18.61 7.11 -8.58
CA ASP A 314 -18.27 5.70 -8.68
C ASP A 314 -17.11 5.43 -9.68
N PHE A 315 -16.85 6.34 -10.63
CA PHE A 315 -15.84 6.08 -11.66
C PHE A 315 -14.71 7.12 -11.74
N ILE A 316 -14.91 8.38 -11.34
CA ILE A 316 -13.87 9.41 -11.45
C ILE A 316 -12.69 9.05 -10.54
N GLY A 317 -12.93 8.74 -9.25
CA GLY A 317 -11.87 8.37 -8.32
C GLY A 317 -11.11 7.10 -8.72
N ILE A 318 -11.75 6.19 -9.48
CA ILE A 318 -11.09 5.02 -10.07
C ILE A 318 -10.25 5.43 -11.28
N ALA A 319 -10.79 6.29 -12.15
CA ALA A 319 -10.06 6.80 -13.31
C ALA A 319 -8.78 7.56 -12.91
N GLU A 320 -8.80 8.31 -11.80
CA GLU A 320 -7.64 9.03 -11.25
C GLU A 320 -6.47 8.11 -10.84
N GLN A 321 -6.74 6.83 -10.55
CA GLN A 321 -5.73 5.85 -10.19
C GLN A 321 -5.04 5.21 -11.41
N SER A 322 -5.41 5.62 -12.63
CA SER A 322 -4.90 5.08 -13.89
C SER A 322 -4.74 6.18 -14.96
N ASP A 323 -4.41 5.78 -16.19
CA ASP A 323 -4.37 6.66 -17.37
C ASP A 323 -5.77 7.06 -17.88
N LEU A 324 -6.82 6.51 -17.29
CA LEU A 324 -8.19 6.75 -17.76
C LEU A 324 -8.66 8.16 -17.48
N ILE A 325 -8.17 8.80 -16.41
CA ILE A 325 -8.53 10.19 -16.11
C ILE A 325 -8.09 11.15 -17.20
N ASP A 326 -6.93 10.92 -17.81
CA ASP A 326 -6.43 11.72 -18.92
C ASP A 326 -7.31 11.54 -20.16
N LYS A 327 -7.66 10.31 -20.50
CA LYS A 327 -8.53 9.98 -21.65
C LYS A 327 -9.94 10.53 -21.48
N LEU A 328 -10.46 10.41 -20.25
CA LEU A 328 -11.77 10.97 -19.88
C LEU A 328 -11.76 12.49 -19.99
N GLY A 329 -10.76 13.16 -19.44
CA GLY A 329 -10.63 14.62 -19.52
C GLY A 329 -10.50 15.12 -20.97
N ASP A 330 -9.69 14.45 -21.78
CA ASP A 330 -9.58 14.75 -23.21
C ASP A 330 -10.93 14.58 -23.95
N TRP A 331 -11.69 13.53 -23.60
CA TRP A 331 -13.03 13.31 -24.15
C TRP A 331 -14.00 14.43 -23.74
N VAL A 332 -14.02 14.77 -22.44
CA VAL A 332 -14.86 15.84 -21.89
C VAL A 332 -14.57 17.16 -22.59
N LEU A 333 -13.28 17.55 -22.70
CA LEU A 333 -12.88 18.79 -23.36
C LEU A 333 -13.30 18.83 -24.82
N ARG A 334 -13.02 17.75 -25.61
CA ARG A 334 -13.45 17.69 -27.02
C ARG A 334 -14.94 17.81 -27.17
N ARG A 335 -15.70 17.14 -26.31
CA ARG A 335 -17.16 17.17 -26.34
C ARG A 335 -17.70 18.56 -25.97
N ALA A 336 -17.21 19.17 -24.90
CA ALA A 336 -17.60 20.51 -24.48
C ALA A 336 -17.31 21.55 -25.58
N CYS A 337 -16.12 21.49 -26.21
CA CYS A 337 -15.76 22.33 -27.34
C CYS A 337 -16.73 22.18 -28.54
N ALA A 338 -17.11 20.95 -28.87
CA ALA A 338 -18.06 20.67 -29.97
C ALA A 338 -19.47 21.20 -29.67
N ASP A 339 -19.88 21.20 -28.41
CA ASP A 339 -21.24 21.61 -28.00
C ASP A 339 -21.36 23.13 -27.74
N LEU A 340 -20.24 23.90 -27.65
CA LEU A 340 -20.23 25.34 -27.34
C LEU A 340 -21.14 26.17 -28.23
N GLY A 341 -21.12 25.96 -29.54
CA GLY A 341 -21.97 26.69 -30.50
C GLY A 341 -23.46 26.51 -30.27
N ARG A 342 -23.86 25.41 -29.64
CA ARG A 342 -25.25 25.05 -29.34
C ARG A 342 -25.68 25.55 -27.95
N LEU A 343 -24.75 25.75 -27.03
CA LEU A 343 -25.02 26.26 -25.69
C LEU A 343 -25.45 27.74 -25.70
N GLY A 344 -25.00 28.52 -26.69
CA GLY A 344 -25.39 29.92 -26.84
C GLY A 344 -24.84 30.82 -25.75
N THR A 345 -23.80 30.38 -25.01
CA THR A 345 -23.11 31.16 -23.97
C THR A 345 -21.63 31.35 -24.35
N PRO A 346 -20.97 32.39 -23.78
CA PRO A 346 -19.59 32.72 -24.15
C PRO A 346 -18.56 31.67 -23.74
N ASN A 347 -18.84 30.88 -22.70
CA ASN A 347 -17.90 29.86 -22.17
C ASN A 347 -18.62 28.68 -21.50
N VAL A 348 -17.84 27.63 -21.23
CA VAL A 348 -18.26 26.43 -20.49
C VAL A 348 -17.19 26.03 -19.49
N GLY A 349 -17.61 25.68 -18.27
CA GLY A 349 -16.77 25.12 -17.21
C GLY A 349 -16.58 23.62 -17.40
N ILE A 350 -15.37 23.12 -17.17
CA ILE A 350 -15.03 21.70 -17.16
C ILE A 350 -14.16 21.38 -15.93
N ASN A 351 -14.46 20.29 -15.28
CA ASN A 351 -13.71 19.80 -14.13
C ASN A 351 -12.38 19.19 -14.58
N VAL A 352 -11.27 19.58 -13.94
CA VAL A 352 -9.92 19.05 -14.19
C VAL A 352 -9.34 18.52 -12.88
N SER A 353 -9.02 17.22 -12.86
CA SER A 353 -8.46 16.58 -11.68
C SER A 353 -7.03 17.07 -11.39
N VAL A 354 -6.69 17.16 -10.10
CA VAL A 354 -5.32 17.42 -9.63
C VAL A 354 -4.32 16.42 -10.22
N VAL A 355 -4.74 15.16 -10.41
CA VAL A 355 -3.90 14.12 -11.03
C VAL A 355 -3.54 14.48 -12.46
N GLN A 356 -4.46 15.05 -13.21
CA GLN A 356 -4.21 15.53 -14.58
C GLN A 356 -3.25 16.73 -14.59
N LEU A 357 -3.40 17.67 -13.65
CA LEU A 357 -2.50 18.83 -13.55
C LEU A 357 -1.04 18.41 -13.27
N ARG A 358 -0.82 17.30 -12.62
CA ARG A 358 0.53 16.72 -12.39
C ARG A 358 1.16 16.07 -13.60
N ARG A 359 0.41 15.91 -14.69
CA ARG A 359 0.94 15.38 -15.96
C ARG A 359 1.67 16.48 -16.73
N GLY A 360 2.92 16.25 -17.08
CA GLY A 360 3.71 17.24 -17.82
C GLY A 360 3.21 17.55 -19.23
N ASP A 361 2.31 16.71 -19.77
CA ASP A 361 1.76 16.81 -21.11
C ASP A 361 0.33 17.42 -21.16
N LEU A 362 -0.28 17.79 -20.03
CA LEU A 362 -1.67 18.26 -19.98
C LEU A 362 -1.87 19.50 -20.85
N ALA A 363 -1.05 20.53 -20.67
CA ALA A 363 -1.17 21.78 -21.43
C ALA A 363 -0.99 21.59 -22.94
N GLU A 364 -0.12 20.67 -23.35
CA GLU A 364 0.10 20.32 -24.75
C GLU A 364 -1.13 19.65 -25.36
N ARG A 365 -1.68 18.62 -24.68
CA ARG A 365 -2.91 17.92 -25.13
C ARG A 365 -4.10 18.87 -25.21
N PHE A 366 -4.26 19.71 -24.20
CA PHE A 366 -5.32 20.72 -24.14
C PHE A 366 -5.22 21.71 -25.31
N THR A 367 -4.03 22.23 -25.58
CA THR A 367 -3.74 23.12 -26.70
C THR A 367 -4.08 22.47 -28.05
N ALA A 368 -3.69 21.20 -28.21
CA ALA A 368 -3.99 20.46 -29.43
C ALA A 368 -5.51 20.30 -29.65
N ILE A 369 -6.26 20.02 -28.60
CA ILE A 369 -7.72 19.90 -28.67
C ILE A 369 -8.37 21.23 -29.03
N LEU A 370 -8.01 22.34 -28.38
CA LEU A 370 -8.53 23.66 -28.69
C LEU A 370 -8.26 24.05 -30.16
N LYS A 371 -7.03 23.78 -30.64
CA LYS A 371 -6.65 24.03 -32.03
C LYS A 371 -7.48 23.21 -33.02
N ASN A 372 -7.65 21.89 -32.74
CA ASN A 372 -8.37 20.98 -33.63
C ASN A 372 -9.88 21.28 -33.68
N THR A 373 -10.46 21.82 -32.62
CA THR A 373 -11.87 22.20 -32.54
C THR A 373 -12.15 23.64 -32.96
N GLY A 374 -11.10 24.45 -33.15
CA GLY A 374 -11.23 25.88 -33.44
C GLY A 374 -11.75 26.69 -32.25
N THR A 375 -11.69 26.13 -31.05
CA THR A 375 -12.21 26.77 -29.81
C THR A 375 -11.13 27.71 -29.26
N LYS A 376 -11.54 28.93 -28.85
CA LYS A 376 -10.65 29.88 -28.18
C LYS A 376 -10.52 29.49 -26.69
N GLY A 377 -9.33 29.67 -26.10
CA GLY A 377 -9.12 29.42 -24.69
C GLY A 377 -10.12 30.20 -23.79
N SER A 378 -10.48 31.42 -24.15
CA SER A 378 -11.46 32.24 -23.40
C SER A 378 -12.88 31.67 -23.33
N GLN A 379 -13.16 30.64 -24.12
CA GLN A 379 -14.44 29.92 -24.10
C GLN A 379 -14.46 28.74 -23.14
N ILE A 380 -13.33 28.44 -22.49
CA ILE A 380 -13.19 27.36 -21.52
C ILE A 380 -12.83 27.92 -20.16
N VAL A 381 -13.49 27.41 -19.13
CA VAL A 381 -13.12 27.58 -17.73
C VAL A 381 -12.72 26.21 -17.19
N ILE A 382 -11.52 26.07 -16.65
CA ILE A 382 -11.14 24.86 -15.92
C ILE A 382 -11.49 25.04 -14.45
N GLU A 383 -12.11 24.01 -13.85
CA GLU A 383 -12.52 23.98 -12.45
C GLU A 383 -11.64 22.99 -11.70
N ILE A 384 -10.98 23.45 -10.65
CA ILE A 384 -9.96 22.71 -9.90
C ILE A 384 -10.31 22.78 -8.42
N THR A 385 -10.35 21.64 -7.74
CA THR A 385 -10.70 21.59 -6.31
C THR A 385 -9.65 22.29 -5.42
N GLU A 386 -10.09 22.87 -4.31
CA GLU A 386 -9.28 23.54 -3.29
C GLU A 386 -8.10 22.70 -2.76
N SER A 387 -8.17 21.36 -2.86
CA SER A 387 -7.20 20.42 -2.26
C SER A 387 -5.83 20.36 -2.94
N LEU A 388 -5.57 21.18 -3.95
CA LEU A 388 -4.29 21.21 -4.67
C LEU A 388 -3.21 21.92 -3.84
N PRO A 389 -2.17 21.23 -3.31
CA PRO A 389 -1.05 21.90 -2.65
C PRO A 389 -0.14 22.53 -3.72
N LEU A 390 -0.31 23.84 -3.94
CA LEU A 390 0.46 24.58 -4.92
C LEU A 390 1.73 25.15 -4.30
N GLN A 391 2.86 24.75 -4.85
CA GLN A 391 4.17 25.33 -4.54
C GLN A 391 4.76 25.95 -5.81
N PRO A 392 5.44 27.10 -5.71
CA PRO A 392 6.11 27.70 -6.87
C PRO A 392 7.09 26.72 -7.54
N GLY A 393 7.07 26.63 -8.87
CA GLY A 393 7.94 25.76 -9.66
C GLY A 393 7.47 24.32 -9.75
N THR A 394 6.20 24.04 -9.51
CA THR A 394 5.59 22.73 -9.73
C THR A 394 5.01 22.60 -11.14
N VAL A 395 4.93 21.37 -11.64
CA VAL A 395 4.34 21.02 -12.96
C VAL A 395 2.88 21.52 -13.05
N GLU A 396 2.15 21.47 -11.93
CA GLU A 396 0.76 21.92 -11.85
C GLU A 396 0.64 23.42 -12.18
N LEU A 397 1.50 24.26 -11.59
CA LEU A 397 1.49 25.70 -11.88
C LEU A 397 1.94 25.99 -13.30
N ASP A 398 2.96 25.34 -13.81
CA ASP A 398 3.42 25.50 -15.20
C ASP A 398 2.31 25.16 -16.20
N ASN A 399 1.53 24.11 -15.95
CA ASN A 399 0.36 23.76 -16.77
C ASN A 399 -0.71 24.86 -16.71
N ILE A 400 -1.06 25.33 -15.50
CA ILE A 400 -2.07 26.37 -15.30
C ILE A 400 -1.64 27.67 -15.99
N ASP A 401 -0.40 28.10 -15.84
CA ASP A 401 0.12 29.32 -16.48
C ASP A 401 0.10 29.20 -18.00
N THR A 402 0.45 28.03 -18.53
CA THR A 402 0.37 27.75 -19.97
C THR A 402 -1.07 27.83 -20.48
N LEU A 403 -2.03 27.23 -19.77
CA LEU A 403 -3.44 27.29 -20.15
C LEU A 403 -3.99 28.72 -20.05
N ARG A 404 -3.62 29.48 -19.03
CA ARG A 404 -3.99 30.90 -18.92
C ARG A 404 -3.40 31.77 -20.03
N ALA A 405 -2.18 31.47 -20.47
CA ALA A 405 -1.59 32.15 -21.63
C ALA A 405 -2.37 31.92 -22.93
N LEU A 406 -3.12 30.83 -23.04
CA LEU A 406 -4.07 30.55 -24.13
C LEU A 406 -5.41 31.30 -23.95
N GLY A 407 -5.61 31.96 -22.81
CA GLY A 407 -6.85 32.65 -22.45
C GLY A 407 -7.86 31.79 -21.68
N VAL A 408 -7.49 30.58 -21.28
CA VAL A 408 -8.34 29.72 -20.43
C VAL A 408 -8.48 30.35 -19.05
N ARG A 409 -9.72 30.42 -18.52
CA ARG A 409 -9.99 30.94 -17.18
C ARG A 409 -9.90 29.79 -16.18
N VAL A 410 -9.56 30.10 -14.94
CA VAL A 410 -9.40 29.14 -13.86
C VAL A 410 -10.38 29.44 -12.74
N ALA A 411 -11.15 28.42 -12.34
CA ALA A 411 -12.04 28.46 -11.19
C ALA A 411 -11.48 27.53 -10.07
N ILE A 412 -11.49 28.03 -8.83
CA ILE A 412 -11.29 27.19 -7.64
C ILE A 412 -12.65 26.64 -7.25
N ASP A 413 -12.77 25.32 -7.24
CA ASP A 413 -14.00 24.62 -6.90
C ASP A 413 -14.02 24.11 -5.46
N ASP A 414 -15.22 23.81 -4.92
CA ASP A 414 -15.46 23.35 -3.55
C ASP A 414 -14.87 24.26 -2.45
N PHE A 415 -14.75 25.57 -2.72
CA PHE A 415 -14.08 26.50 -1.82
C PHE A 415 -14.82 26.66 -0.49
N GLY A 416 -14.07 26.51 0.62
CA GLY A 416 -14.60 26.62 1.99
C GLY A 416 -14.93 25.30 2.66
N THR A 417 -14.62 24.16 2.03
CA THR A 417 -14.79 22.82 2.64
C THR A 417 -13.54 22.33 3.35
N GLY A 418 -12.37 22.87 3.03
CA GLY A 418 -11.07 22.47 3.54
C GLY A 418 -10.34 23.53 4.37
N PHE A 419 -9.06 23.30 4.60
CA PHE A 419 -8.15 24.24 5.26
C PHE A 419 -7.49 25.19 4.26
N ALA A 420 -8.23 25.76 3.27
CA ALA A 420 -7.64 26.75 2.40
C ALA A 420 -7.09 27.89 3.24
N SER A 421 -5.77 27.97 3.35
CA SER A 421 -5.14 29.09 3.98
C SER A 421 -5.31 30.31 3.07
N LEU A 422 -5.49 31.51 3.64
CA LEU A 422 -5.42 32.77 2.90
C LEU A 422 -4.11 32.89 2.10
N GLU A 423 -3.11 32.10 2.43
CA GLU A 423 -1.84 31.96 1.73
C GLU A 423 -2.00 31.32 0.35
N TYR A 424 -2.94 30.36 0.21
CA TYR A 424 -3.30 29.75 -1.07
C TYR A 424 -3.80 30.82 -2.07
N LEU A 425 -4.64 31.77 -1.62
CA LEU A 425 -5.17 32.81 -2.47
C LEU A 425 -4.11 33.87 -2.91
N ARG A 426 -2.94 33.90 -2.26
CA ARG A 426 -1.85 34.84 -2.62
C ARG A 426 -0.95 34.34 -3.73
N GLY A 427 -0.82 33.04 -3.88
CA GLY A 427 0.15 32.45 -4.82
C GLY A 427 -0.46 31.80 -6.05
N PHE A 428 -1.78 31.68 -6.11
CA PHE A 428 -2.46 30.95 -7.18
C PHE A 428 -3.17 31.91 -8.16
N PRO A 429 -2.94 31.81 -9.46
CA PRO A 429 -3.61 32.61 -10.47
C PRO A 429 -4.99 32.02 -10.81
N PHE A 430 -6.06 32.56 -10.26
CA PHE A 430 -7.44 32.18 -10.54
C PHE A 430 -8.31 33.39 -10.92
N ASP A 431 -9.43 33.13 -11.57
CA ASP A 431 -10.37 34.13 -12.06
C ASP A 431 -11.74 34.03 -11.38
N ILE A 432 -12.06 32.83 -10.79
CA ILE A 432 -13.38 32.53 -10.25
C ILE A 432 -13.19 31.72 -8.93
N ILE A 433 -14.05 31.98 -7.94
CA ILE A 433 -14.23 31.16 -6.74
C ILE A 433 -15.64 30.58 -6.78
N LYS A 434 -15.78 29.23 -6.68
CA LYS A 434 -17.05 28.54 -6.53
C LYS A 434 -17.22 28.16 -5.06
N ILE A 435 -18.24 28.71 -4.42
CA ILE A 435 -18.58 28.42 -3.01
C ILE A 435 -19.35 27.12 -2.98
N ASP A 436 -18.83 26.12 -2.28
CA ASP A 436 -19.44 24.81 -2.17
C ASP A 436 -20.83 24.85 -1.57
N ARG A 437 -21.69 23.92 -2.03
CA ARG A 437 -23.05 23.74 -1.57
C ARG A 437 -23.17 23.63 -0.04
N SER A 438 -22.20 23.02 0.66
CA SER A 438 -22.27 22.83 2.13
C SER A 438 -22.36 24.17 2.88
N ASN A 439 -21.74 25.23 2.34
CA ASN A 439 -21.80 26.59 2.91
C ASN A 439 -23.06 27.35 2.49
N VAL A 440 -23.81 26.87 1.50
CA VAL A 440 -25.03 27.50 0.98
C VAL A 440 -26.30 26.86 1.54
N MET A 441 -26.29 25.53 1.76
CA MET A 441 -27.49 24.75 2.10
C MET A 441 -28.24 25.21 3.35
N ASN A 442 -27.54 25.75 4.35
CA ASN A 442 -28.14 26.19 5.61
C ASN A 442 -28.46 27.70 5.66
N LEU A 443 -28.23 28.42 4.56
CA LEU A 443 -28.55 29.85 4.46
C LEU A 443 -30.05 30.08 4.36
N PRO A 444 -30.57 31.18 4.94
CA PRO A 444 -29.90 32.16 5.79
C PRO A 444 -29.88 31.77 7.28
N GLY A 445 -30.27 30.58 7.63
CA GLY A 445 -30.47 30.12 9.04
C GLY A 445 -29.16 29.97 9.81
N SER A 446 -28.08 29.56 9.15
CA SER A 446 -26.75 29.39 9.77
C SER A 446 -25.98 30.72 9.79
N ARG A 447 -25.70 31.23 11.00
CA ARG A 447 -24.88 32.41 11.17
C ARG A 447 -23.44 32.20 10.71
N ILE A 448 -22.89 31.00 10.93
CA ILE A 448 -21.50 30.66 10.57
C ILE A 448 -21.36 30.62 9.05
N ASP A 449 -22.23 29.89 8.34
CA ASP A 449 -22.19 29.80 6.89
C ASP A 449 -22.40 31.17 6.24
N GLY A 450 -23.30 31.97 6.81
CA GLY A 450 -23.50 33.36 6.37
C GLY A 450 -22.27 34.24 6.52
N LEU A 451 -21.49 34.06 7.60
CA LEU A 451 -20.22 34.78 7.78
C LEU A 451 -19.14 34.28 6.79
N ILE A 452 -19.04 32.97 6.57
CA ILE A 452 -18.09 32.36 5.61
C ILE A 452 -18.37 32.93 4.20
N VAL A 453 -19.60 32.79 3.73
CA VAL A 453 -19.99 33.26 2.38
C VAL A 453 -19.76 34.78 2.24
N SER A 454 -20.10 35.57 3.26
CA SER A 454 -19.86 37.02 3.27
C SER A 454 -18.36 37.37 3.22
N ALA A 455 -17.52 36.62 3.94
CA ALA A 455 -16.08 36.81 3.94
C ALA A 455 -15.47 36.45 2.57
N ILE A 456 -15.84 35.30 1.98
CA ILE A 456 -15.41 34.90 0.65
C ILE A 456 -15.79 35.98 -0.40
N SER A 457 -17.04 36.43 -0.39
CA SER A 457 -17.51 37.48 -1.33
C SER A 457 -16.74 38.76 -1.20
N LYS A 458 -16.37 39.19 0.03
CA LYS A 458 -15.55 40.41 0.27
C LYS A 458 -14.11 40.23 -0.23
N ILE A 459 -13.50 39.05 0.03
CA ILE A 459 -12.14 38.70 -0.43
C ILE A 459 -12.12 38.72 -1.95
N ALA A 460 -13.02 38.02 -2.60
CA ALA A 460 -13.11 37.90 -4.05
C ALA A 460 -13.27 39.29 -4.71
N ARG A 461 -14.12 40.13 -4.14
CA ARG A 461 -14.28 41.52 -4.60
C ARG A 461 -12.99 42.35 -4.51
N SER A 462 -12.24 42.16 -3.41
CA SER A 462 -10.93 42.81 -3.23
C SER A 462 -9.88 42.31 -4.22
N LEU A 463 -9.94 41.04 -4.59
CA LEU A 463 -9.08 40.42 -5.59
C LEU A 463 -9.57 40.65 -7.03
N LYS A 464 -10.76 41.22 -7.22
CA LYS A 464 -11.43 41.40 -8.52
C LYS A 464 -11.69 40.10 -9.28
N VAL A 465 -12.03 39.04 -8.56
CA VAL A 465 -12.42 37.74 -9.12
C VAL A 465 -13.91 37.49 -8.98
N GLU A 466 -14.48 36.67 -9.83
CA GLU A 466 -15.90 36.33 -9.80
C GLU A 466 -16.18 35.30 -8.65
N VAL A 467 -17.42 35.34 -8.12
CA VAL A 467 -17.89 34.38 -7.12
C VAL A 467 -19.14 33.69 -7.62
N ILE A 468 -19.12 32.39 -7.69
CA ILE A 468 -20.27 31.55 -8.01
C ILE A 468 -20.70 30.85 -6.71
N ALA A 469 -21.95 30.95 -6.30
CA ALA A 469 -22.49 30.17 -5.21
C ALA A 469 -23.24 28.95 -5.76
N GLU A 470 -22.89 27.76 -5.28
CA GLU A 470 -23.43 26.48 -5.70
C GLU A 470 -24.53 25.98 -4.78
N GLY A 471 -25.36 25.08 -5.29
CA GLY A 471 -26.38 24.41 -4.52
C GLY A 471 -27.51 25.34 -4.05
N VAL A 472 -27.85 26.39 -4.83
CA VAL A 472 -28.98 27.27 -4.53
C VAL A 472 -30.29 26.52 -4.79
N GLU A 473 -31.05 26.23 -3.73
CA GLU A 473 -32.28 25.45 -3.78
C GLU A 473 -33.54 26.22 -3.36
N THR A 474 -33.36 27.38 -2.70
CA THR A 474 -34.49 28.16 -2.19
C THR A 474 -34.33 29.65 -2.52
N GLU A 475 -35.49 30.36 -2.63
CA GLU A 475 -35.50 31.83 -2.82
C GLU A 475 -34.84 32.59 -1.66
N ALA A 476 -34.93 32.06 -0.44
CA ALA A 476 -34.28 32.67 0.73
C ALA A 476 -32.75 32.67 0.61
N GLN A 477 -32.17 31.56 0.09
CA GLN A 477 -30.74 31.49 -0.23
C GLN A 477 -30.36 32.48 -1.33
N LEU A 478 -31.12 32.49 -2.42
CA LEU A 478 -30.92 33.46 -3.54
C LEU A 478 -30.85 34.88 -3.02
N LEU A 479 -31.87 35.35 -2.28
CA LEU A 479 -31.93 36.70 -1.73
C LEU A 479 -30.77 37.02 -0.78
N PHE A 480 -30.33 36.05 0.02
CA PHE A 480 -29.19 36.23 0.90
C PHE A 480 -27.89 36.41 0.08
N LEU A 481 -27.66 35.55 -0.90
CA LEU A 481 -26.46 35.55 -1.77
C LEU A 481 -26.36 36.86 -2.58
N GLN A 482 -27.49 37.36 -3.09
CA GLN A 482 -27.56 38.70 -3.73
C GLN A 482 -27.12 39.80 -2.78
N ARG A 483 -27.59 39.81 -1.54
CA ARG A 483 -27.25 40.85 -0.52
C ARG A 483 -25.77 40.83 -0.16
N VAL A 484 -25.13 39.71 -0.07
CA VAL A 484 -23.71 39.58 0.25
C VAL A 484 -22.80 39.88 -0.96
N GLY A 485 -23.41 39.99 -2.16
CA GLY A 485 -22.73 40.41 -3.38
C GLY A 485 -21.98 39.30 -4.10
N VAL A 486 -22.53 38.10 -4.11
CA VAL A 486 -22.14 37.02 -5.00
C VAL A 486 -22.43 37.43 -6.45
N THR A 487 -21.51 37.12 -7.38
CA THR A 487 -21.63 37.56 -8.79
C THR A 487 -22.42 36.60 -9.67
N ALA A 488 -22.43 35.31 -9.34
CA ALA A 488 -23.17 34.29 -10.10
C ALA A 488 -23.73 33.19 -9.19
N LEU A 489 -24.71 32.46 -9.68
CA LEU A 489 -25.50 31.51 -8.93
C LEU A 489 -25.71 30.22 -9.75
N GLN A 490 -25.59 29.08 -9.07
CA GLN A 490 -25.87 27.75 -9.65
C GLN A 490 -26.66 26.92 -8.65
N GLY A 491 -27.70 26.21 -9.09
CA GLY A 491 -28.47 25.35 -8.18
C GLY A 491 -29.82 24.92 -8.76
N TYR A 492 -30.45 24.00 -8.05
CA TYR A 492 -31.70 23.37 -8.50
C TYR A 492 -32.93 24.29 -8.47
N LEU A 493 -32.84 25.38 -7.72
CA LEU A 493 -33.85 26.43 -7.80
C LEU A 493 -33.90 27.06 -9.21
N LEU A 494 -32.74 27.23 -9.84
CA LEU A 494 -32.60 27.89 -11.13
C LEU A 494 -32.74 26.91 -12.29
N ALA A 495 -31.91 25.86 -12.28
CA ALA A 495 -31.98 24.76 -13.24
C ALA A 495 -31.18 23.52 -12.79
N ARG A 496 -31.60 22.35 -13.27
CA ARG A 496 -30.87 21.10 -13.08
C ARG A 496 -29.91 20.86 -14.25
N PRO A 497 -28.86 20.01 -14.07
CA PRO A 497 -28.05 19.56 -15.18
C PRO A 497 -28.89 18.75 -16.18
N GLU A 498 -28.86 19.13 -17.44
CA GLU A 498 -29.61 18.46 -18.50
C GLU A 498 -28.72 18.17 -19.71
N PRO A 499 -28.99 17.07 -20.46
CA PRO A 499 -28.32 16.82 -21.72
C PRO A 499 -28.67 17.93 -22.72
N LEU A 500 -27.72 18.25 -23.61
CA LEU A 500 -28.00 19.22 -24.66
C LEU A 500 -29.06 18.64 -25.63
N ALA A 501 -30.17 19.31 -25.73
CA ALA A 501 -31.30 18.85 -26.58
C ALA A 501 -30.79 18.59 -28.02
N MET A 502 -31.03 17.38 -28.54
CA MET A 502 -30.76 17.07 -29.95
C MET A 502 -31.56 18.05 -30.81
N PRO A 503 -30.98 18.64 -31.88
CA PRO A 503 -31.80 19.41 -32.83
C PRO A 503 -32.89 18.47 -33.33
N ARG A 504 -34.15 18.83 -33.14
CA ARG A 504 -35.22 18.16 -33.84
C ARG A 504 -34.88 18.29 -35.32
N LEU A 505 -34.58 17.18 -35.97
CA LEU A 505 -34.59 17.12 -37.44
C LEU A 505 -35.94 17.65 -37.85
N ALA A 506 -35.97 18.84 -38.46
CA ALA A 506 -37.16 19.33 -39.07
C ALA A 506 -37.64 18.22 -40.02
N SER A 507 -38.77 17.59 -39.71
CA SER A 507 -39.43 16.68 -40.64
C SER A 507 -39.63 17.50 -41.92
N ALA A 508 -38.86 17.19 -42.96
CA ALA A 508 -39.13 17.69 -44.29
C ALA A 508 -40.55 17.29 -44.63
N ALA A 509 -41.44 18.29 -44.69
CA ALA A 509 -42.80 18.17 -45.19
C ALA A 509 -42.78 18.12 -46.73
#